data_21222801bd19b8716936f75a8c773cf7
#
_entry.id   21222801bd19b8716936f75a8c773cf7
#
_cell.length_a   1.000
_cell.length_b   1.000
_cell.length_c   1.000
_cell.angle_alpha   90.00
_cell.angle_beta   90.00
_cell.angle_gamma   90.00
#
_symmetry.space_group_name_H-M   'P 1'
#
loop_
_entity.id
_entity.type
_entity.pdbx_description
1 polymer ?
#
loop_
_entity_poly.entity_id
_entity_poly.type
_entity_poly.pdbx_seq_one_letter_code
_entity_poly.pdbx_strand_id
1 'polypeptide(L)'
;MADIIPGLDPTVPPSGTGCLECDKVSGWWFHLRRCAECGQIGCCDSSPAQHASAHSAATGHPLVRSFEPGESWFWSYPEEQFYDGPDLAPPEHHPEGQPVPGPAGRVPADWRRHLH
;
A
#
# COMPACT_ATOMS: atom_id res chain seq x y z
N MET A 1 -26.64 -8.45 7.88
CA MET A 1 -26.18 -7.07 7.83
C MET A 1 -24.65 -7.04 7.85
N ALA A 2 -24.04 -6.32 6.93
CA ALA A 2 -22.58 -6.25 6.90
C ALA A 2 -22.06 -5.40 8.06
N ASP A 3 -21.03 -5.88 8.73
CA ASP A 3 -20.37 -5.12 9.77
C ASP A 3 -19.59 -3.97 9.13
N ILE A 4 -19.69 -2.80 9.74
CA ILE A 4 -18.90 -1.65 9.34
C ILE A 4 -17.64 -1.63 10.19
N ILE A 5 -16.49 -1.75 9.54
CA ILE A 5 -15.20 -1.67 10.20
C ILE A 5 -14.68 -0.24 10.01
N PRO A 6 -14.44 0.52 11.08
CA PRO A 6 -13.92 1.87 10.95
C PRO A 6 -12.60 1.89 10.17
N GLY A 7 -12.52 2.78 9.18
CA GLY A 7 -11.33 2.89 8.34
C GLY A 7 -11.24 1.87 7.21
N LEU A 8 -12.35 1.15 6.93
CA LEU A 8 -12.38 0.17 5.85
C LEU A 8 -13.61 0.36 4.98
N ASP A 9 -13.40 0.57 3.68
CA ASP A 9 -14.47 0.63 2.68
C ASP A 9 -14.16 -0.37 1.56
N PRO A 10 -14.80 -1.55 1.57
CA PRO A 10 -14.46 -2.59 0.60
C PRO A 10 -14.89 -2.28 -0.83
N THR A 11 -15.69 -1.23 -1.04
CA THR A 11 -16.21 -0.88 -2.37
C THR A 11 -15.34 0.10 -3.13
N VAL A 12 -14.41 0.78 -2.45
CA VAL A 12 -13.54 1.77 -3.08
C VAL A 12 -12.47 1.09 -3.92
N PRO A 13 -12.32 1.46 -5.22
CA PRO A 13 -11.27 0.88 -6.05
C PRO A 13 -9.90 1.41 -5.66
N PRO A 14 -8.81 0.65 -5.95
CA PRO A 14 -7.47 1.15 -5.74
C PRO A 14 -7.14 2.30 -6.68
N SER A 15 -6.23 3.20 -6.24
CA SER A 15 -5.83 4.38 -7.03
C SER A 15 -5.03 4.04 -8.29
N GLY A 16 -4.53 2.82 -8.40
CA GLY A 16 -3.75 2.38 -9.55
C GLY A 16 -2.99 1.10 -9.22
N THR A 17 -1.90 0.86 -9.94
CA THR A 17 -1.09 -0.34 -9.77
C THR A 17 0.25 -0.07 -9.09
N GLY A 18 0.58 1.18 -8.81
CA GLY A 18 1.83 1.58 -8.18
C GLY A 18 1.59 2.63 -7.10
N CYS A 19 2.66 3.03 -6.42
CA CYS A 19 2.59 4.07 -5.40
C CYS A 19 2.24 5.41 -6.05
N LEU A 20 1.08 5.96 -5.71
CA LEU A 20 0.59 7.19 -6.31
C LEU A 20 1.56 8.37 -6.12
N GLU A 21 2.05 8.55 -4.90
CA GLU A 21 2.95 9.66 -4.59
C GLU A 21 4.35 9.46 -5.18
N CYS A 22 4.86 8.22 -5.23
CA CYS A 22 6.12 7.95 -5.92
C CYS A 22 6.03 8.27 -7.40
N ASP A 23 4.89 7.94 -8.04
CA ASP A 23 4.69 8.23 -9.47
C ASP A 23 4.73 9.72 -9.76
N LYS A 24 4.27 10.56 -8.82
CA LYS A 24 4.30 12.03 -8.98
C LYS A 24 5.71 12.61 -8.99
N VAL A 25 6.65 11.95 -8.33
CA VAL A 25 8.02 12.45 -8.14
C VAL A 25 9.07 11.56 -8.78
N SER A 26 8.66 10.63 -9.64
CA SER A 26 9.54 9.64 -10.27
C SER A 26 10.32 8.80 -9.25
N GLY A 27 9.71 8.56 -8.10
CA GLY A 27 10.28 7.74 -7.04
C GLY A 27 10.13 6.25 -7.30
N TRP A 28 10.71 5.45 -6.42
CA TRP A 28 10.62 4.00 -6.48
C TRP A 28 10.19 3.44 -5.11
N TRP A 29 9.74 2.17 -5.11
CA TRP A 29 9.22 1.54 -3.90
C TRP A 29 9.71 0.11 -3.77
N PHE A 30 9.65 -0.41 -2.53
CA PHE A 30 9.93 -1.81 -2.26
C PHE A 30 8.63 -2.63 -2.35
N HIS A 31 7.77 -2.57 -1.34
CA HIS A 31 6.45 -3.19 -1.38
C HIS A 31 5.35 -2.13 -1.40
N LEU A 32 4.16 -2.54 -1.79
CA LEU A 32 3.01 -1.66 -1.89
C LEU A 32 1.96 -2.00 -0.86
N ARG A 33 1.26 -0.97 -0.40
CA ARG A 33 0.14 -1.06 0.54
C ARG A 33 -1.03 -0.28 -0.03
N ARG A 34 -2.24 -0.78 0.23
CA ARG A 34 -3.48 -0.12 -0.19
C ARG A 34 -4.18 0.43 1.03
N CYS A 35 -4.54 1.72 1.01
CA CYS A 35 -5.40 2.30 2.03
C CYS A 35 -6.76 1.59 1.98
N ALA A 36 -7.19 1.03 3.12
CA ALA A 36 -8.43 0.28 3.18
C ALA A 36 -9.66 1.19 3.10
N GLU A 37 -9.51 2.48 3.36
CA GLU A 37 -10.62 3.43 3.38
C GLU A 37 -10.81 4.15 2.05
N CYS A 38 -9.75 4.64 1.42
CA CYS A 38 -9.87 5.43 0.19
C CYS A 38 -9.23 4.79 -1.05
N GLY A 39 -8.55 3.66 -0.89
CA GLY A 39 -7.94 2.94 -2.00
C GLY A 39 -6.60 3.47 -2.48
N GLN A 40 -6.06 4.52 -1.87
CA GLN A 40 -4.76 5.06 -2.31
C GLN A 40 -3.65 4.04 -2.10
N ILE A 41 -2.87 3.81 -3.15
CA ILE A 41 -1.72 2.93 -3.09
C ILE A 41 -0.51 3.73 -2.64
N GLY A 42 0.19 3.23 -1.63
CA GLY A 42 1.42 3.84 -1.11
C GLY A 42 2.49 2.78 -0.91
N CYS A 43 3.75 3.22 -0.83
CA CYS A 43 4.86 2.33 -0.58
C CYS A 43 5.01 2.04 0.92
N CYS A 44 5.54 0.85 1.24
CA CYS A 44 5.67 0.37 2.61
C CYS A 44 6.74 1.12 3.40
N ASP A 45 6.80 0.87 4.71
CA ASP A 45 7.76 1.53 5.59
C ASP A 45 9.22 1.11 5.33
N SER A 46 9.45 0.00 4.63
CA SER A 46 10.80 -0.36 4.16
C SER A 46 11.23 0.45 2.94
N SER A 47 10.27 1.04 2.21
CA SER A 47 10.56 1.90 1.06
C SER A 47 11.16 3.23 1.51
N PRO A 48 11.99 3.88 0.67
CA PRO A 48 12.63 5.14 1.05
C PRO A 48 11.66 6.25 1.45
N ALA A 49 10.52 6.35 0.75
CA ALA A 49 9.58 7.45 0.95
C ALA A 49 8.46 7.16 1.95
N GLN A 50 8.16 5.90 2.24
CA GLN A 50 7.15 5.50 3.25
C GLN A 50 5.78 6.18 3.03
N HIS A 51 5.31 6.20 1.80
CA HIS A 51 4.10 6.97 1.44
C HIS A 51 2.82 6.41 2.06
N ALA A 52 2.73 5.09 2.31
CA ALA A 52 1.52 4.51 2.90
C ALA A 52 1.32 5.00 4.34
N SER A 53 2.36 4.99 5.18
CA SER A 53 2.27 5.50 6.55
C SER A 53 2.09 7.02 6.57
N ALA A 54 2.73 7.75 5.66
CA ALA A 54 2.54 9.19 5.53
C ALA A 54 1.10 9.54 5.17
N HIS A 55 0.47 8.76 4.29
CA HIS A 55 -0.95 8.93 3.94
C HIS A 55 -1.85 8.73 5.16
N SER A 56 -1.61 7.67 5.94
CA SER A 56 -2.36 7.43 7.17
C SER A 56 -2.23 8.59 8.15
N ALA A 57 -1.02 9.10 8.35
CA ALA A 57 -0.78 10.23 9.24
C ALA A 57 -1.46 11.52 8.77
N ALA A 58 -1.48 11.76 7.46
CA ALA A 58 -2.06 12.98 6.89
C ALA A 58 -3.58 12.96 6.87
N THR A 59 -4.20 11.79 6.67
CA THR A 59 -5.65 11.67 6.47
C THR A 59 -6.40 11.12 7.68
N GLY A 60 -5.71 10.44 8.59
CA GLY A 60 -6.32 9.71 9.69
C GLY A 60 -6.90 8.35 9.27
N HIS A 61 -6.66 7.89 8.04
CA HIS A 61 -7.11 6.57 7.59
C HIS A 61 -6.23 5.50 8.26
N PRO A 62 -6.79 4.65 9.16
CA PRO A 62 -5.94 3.84 10.03
C PRO A 62 -5.45 2.54 9.43
N LEU A 63 -6.15 2.00 8.44
CA LEU A 63 -5.91 0.65 7.93
C LEU A 63 -5.33 0.65 6.52
N VAL A 64 -4.36 -0.25 6.31
CA VAL A 64 -3.89 -0.61 4.97
C VAL A 64 -4.01 -2.11 4.79
N ARG A 65 -4.14 -2.53 3.54
CA ARG A 65 -4.04 -3.93 3.14
C ARG A 65 -2.79 -4.09 2.29
N SER A 66 -2.13 -5.24 2.42
CA SER A 66 -1.05 -5.56 1.51
C SER A 66 -1.54 -5.51 0.06
N PHE A 67 -0.77 -4.87 -0.81
CA PHE A 67 -1.06 -4.80 -2.25
C PHE A 67 -0.12 -5.71 -3.05
N GLU A 68 0.47 -6.70 -2.39
CA GLU A 68 1.36 -7.67 -3.00
C GLU A 68 0.62 -8.97 -3.35
N PRO A 69 0.97 -9.62 -4.47
CA PRO A 69 0.33 -10.89 -4.84
C PRO A 69 0.48 -11.94 -3.75
N GLY A 70 -0.61 -12.65 -3.45
CA GLY A 70 -0.61 -13.71 -2.46
C GLY A 70 -0.71 -13.26 -1.02
N GLU A 71 -0.75 -11.95 -0.76
CA GLU A 71 -0.89 -11.40 0.58
C GLU A 71 -2.29 -10.81 0.78
N SER A 72 -2.90 -11.10 1.92
CA SER A 72 -4.28 -10.66 2.20
C SER A 72 -4.44 -10.02 3.57
N TRP A 73 -3.34 -9.79 4.29
CA TRP A 73 -3.41 -9.22 5.62
C TRP A 73 -3.66 -7.71 5.59
N PHE A 74 -4.28 -7.22 6.69
CA PHE A 74 -4.45 -5.80 6.97
C PHE A 74 -3.52 -5.40 8.11
N TRP A 75 -3.15 -4.13 8.14
CA TRP A 75 -2.33 -3.53 9.20
C TRP A 75 -2.99 -2.26 9.70
N SER A 76 -3.11 -2.15 11.03
CA SER A 76 -3.58 -0.92 11.68
C SER A 76 -2.38 -0.12 12.18
N TYR A 77 -2.20 1.10 11.66
CA TYR A 77 -1.12 1.97 12.11
C TYR A 77 -1.27 2.39 13.56
N PRO A 78 -2.47 2.86 14.01
CA PRO A 78 -2.61 3.29 15.41
C PRO A 78 -2.50 2.14 16.41
N GLU A 79 -2.93 0.93 16.05
CA GLU A 79 -2.89 -0.22 16.95
C GLU A 79 -1.62 -1.03 16.82
N GLU A 80 -0.87 -0.85 15.74
CA GLU A 80 0.33 -1.61 15.40
C GLU A 80 0.09 -3.12 15.41
N GLN A 81 -1.00 -3.54 14.78
CA GLN A 81 -1.44 -4.94 14.73
C GLN A 81 -1.90 -5.34 13.34
N PHE A 82 -1.70 -6.63 13.03
CA PHE A 82 -2.24 -7.24 11.83
C PHE A 82 -3.66 -7.75 12.09
N TYR A 83 -4.47 -7.71 11.04
CA TYR A 83 -5.84 -8.22 11.07
C TYR A 83 -6.14 -8.98 9.79
N ASP A 84 -7.05 -9.96 9.91
CA ASP A 84 -7.75 -10.51 8.75
C ASP A 84 -8.95 -9.62 8.45
N GLY A 85 -9.29 -9.51 7.18
CA GLY A 85 -10.42 -8.70 6.77
C GLY A 85 -11.04 -9.20 5.48
N PRO A 86 -12.10 -8.52 5.00
CA PRO A 86 -12.78 -8.91 3.78
C PRO A 86 -11.94 -8.60 2.55
N ASP A 87 -12.32 -9.20 1.42
CA ASP A 87 -11.77 -8.82 0.14
C ASP A 87 -12.21 -7.39 -0.19
N LEU A 88 -11.31 -6.63 -0.79
CA LEU A 88 -11.57 -5.27 -1.22
C LEU A 88 -11.88 -5.26 -2.71
N ALA A 89 -12.37 -4.12 -3.23
CA ALA A 89 -12.63 -3.96 -4.65
C ALA A 89 -11.36 -4.24 -5.48
N PRO A 90 -11.47 -4.99 -6.58
CA PRO A 90 -10.30 -5.35 -7.38
C PRO A 90 -9.69 -4.14 -8.11
N PRO A 91 -8.39 -4.22 -8.45
CA PRO A 91 -7.51 -5.32 -8.12
C PRO A 91 -7.10 -5.31 -6.65
N GLU A 92 -7.02 -6.50 -6.05
CA GLU A 92 -6.67 -6.64 -4.63
C GLU A 92 -5.17 -6.55 -4.39
N HIS A 93 -4.39 -6.70 -5.47
CA HIS A 93 -2.93 -6.60 -5.44
C HIS A 93 -2.44 -6.13 -6.81
N HIS A 94 -1.18 -5.71 -6.88
CA HIS A 94 -0.59 -5.26 -8.15
C HIS A 94 -0.40 -6.44 -9.11
N PRO A 95 -0.24 -6.18 -10.44
CA PRO A 95 0.02 -7.24 -11.41
C PRO A 95 1.28 -8.04 -11.06
N GLU A 96 1.23 -9.36 -11.28
CA GLU A 96 2.35 -10.25 -10.96
C GLU A 96 3.64 -9.89 -11.70
N GLY A 97 3.53 -9.33 -12.89
CA GLY A 97 4.68 -8.90 -13.66
C GLY A 97 5.34 -7.62 -13.18
N GLN A 98 4.76 -6.96 -12.18
CA GLN A 98 5.33 -5.72 -11.65
C GLN A 98 6.51 -6.04 -10.73
N PRO A 99 7.70 -5.46 -11.00
CA PRO A 99 8.89 -5.82 -10.22
C PRO A 99 8.83 -5.31 -8.79
N VAL A 100 9.52 -6.01 -7.89
CA VAL A 100 9.73 -5.62 -6.50
C VAL A 100 11.25 -5.69 -6.26
N PRO A 101 11.93 -4.57 -5.98
CA PRO A 101 11.43 -3.19 -6.00
C PRO A 101 11.06 -2.71 -7.40
N GLY A 102 10.22 -1.70 -7.46
CA GLY A 102 9.74 -1.18 -8.74
C GLY A 102 9.50 0.32 -8.74
N PRO A 103 9.17 0.90 -9.89
CA PRO A 103 9.26 0.30 -11.23
C PRO A 103 10.70 0.16 -11.68
N ALA A 104 10.98 -0.86 -12.51
CA ALA A 104 12.35 -1.25 -12.87
C ALA A 104 13.24 -0.10 -13.36
N GLY A 105 12.67 0.82 -14.13
CA GLY A 105 13.43 1.94 -14.70
C GLY A 105 13.81 3.03 -13.71
N ARG A 106 13.30 2.97 -12.47
CA ARG A 106 13.56 3.99 -11.44
C ARG A 106 14.38 3.47 -10.26
N VAL A 107 14.54 2.15 -10.16
CA VAL A 107 15.22 1.52 -9.02
C VAL A 107 16.74 1.60 -9.20
N PRO A 108 17.48 2.21 -8.25
CA PRO A 108 18.94 2.29 -8.35
C PRO A 108 19.59 0.92 -8.10
N ALA A 109 20.81 0.74 -8.60
CA ALA A 109 21.57 -0.50 -8.42
C ALA A 109 21.84 -0.83 -6.94
N ASP A 110 21.99 0.20 -6.13
CA ASP A 110 22.28 0.08 -4.68
C ASP A 110 21.02 0.22 -3.81
N TRP A 111 19.87 -0.16 -4.33
CA TRP A 111 18.57 0.04 -3.68
C TRP A 111 18.50 -0.50 -2.24
N ARG A 112 19.22 -1.59 -1.94
CA ARG A 112 19.21 -2.17 -0.60
C ARG A 112 19.72 -1.22 0.47
N ARG A 113 20.58 -0.27 0.11
CA ARG A 113 21.13 0.73 1.03
C ARG A 113 20.12 1.80 1.42
N HIS A 114 19.03 1.93 0.65
CA HIS A 114 18.03 2.96 0.84
C HIS A 114 16.79 2.46 1.57
N LEU A 115 16.72 1.18 1.90
CA LEU A 115 15.61 0.61 2.66
C LEU A 115 15.71 0.97 4.14
N HIS A 116 14.53 1.11 4.75
CA HIS A 116 14.42 1.37 6.19
C HIS A 116 14.32 0.10 7.01
#